data_fb645444f2524f041547849fa34b07bb
#
_entry.id   fb645444f2524f041547849fa34b07bb
#
_cell.length_a   1.000
_cell.length_b   1.000
_cell.length_c   1.000
_cell.angle_alpha   90.00
_cell.angle_beta   90.00
_cell.angle_gamma   90.00
#
_symmetry.space_group_name_H-M   'P 1'
#
loop_
_entity.id
_entity.type
_entity.pdbx_description
1 polymer ?
#
loop_
_entity_poly.entity_id
_entity_poly.type
_entity_poly.pdbx_seq_one_letter_code
_entity_poly.pdbx_strand_id
1 'polypeptide(L)'
;MALSTSFLIGGCADDKVQATTAKVQPASGQVDSIVLGMGCFWGAEKRMAAIPGVLDVESGYANGDVAGTYDAVLAHERLLQWGKSTQRNHAEVVKVTFDPARVDLERVLIQFWESHNPTQGDRQGNDVGTNYRSAIYTHDENQRLVALKTRDAYQSALSAAKLGAITTEIAPLKAYFTAEEYHQDYLQKNPNGYCGLGGTGVKYPVAAVDGSKIQSVAAKTPPLDGKKLNFERQLVVFEAEDCAFCRQFKADVLDHWKSPVAVVRTLSPEAPSGWSLEKALFATPTMVLFENGKEVSRYTGFNGETARFWQWLGQRLLTPEQRRIAFEQGTERPFTGSNLDEKRPGTFVDPVSGVALFRSDTKFESGTGWPSFFNPLPGAISEHVDASHGMRRVEVRSASSGIHLGHVFDDGPAPTYKRYCINGNVLKFVPDSDK
;
A
#
# COMPACT_ATOMS: atom_id res chain seq x y z
N MET A 1 -51.98 -47.13 -60.15
CA MET A 1 -50.85 -46.21 -60.19
C MET A 1 -51.19 -45.07 -59.24
N ALA A 2 -50.65 -45.07 -58.01
CA ALA A 2 -50.86 -44.03 -57.02
C ALA A 2 -49.46 -43.58 -56.58
N LEU A 3 -49.12 -42.30 -56.88
CA LEU A 3 -47.91 -41.63 -56.39
C LEU A 3 -48.14 -41.13 -55.00
N SER A 4 -47.29 -41.56 -54.08
CA SER A 4 -47.22 -41.11 -52.70
C SER A 4 -46.13 -40.01 -52.58
N THR A 5 -46.51 -38.81 -52.21
CA THR A 5 -45.60 -37.67 -51.97
C THR A 5 -45.38 -37.59 -50.48
N SER A 6 -44.13 -37.89 -50.01
CA SER A 6 -43.73 -37.69 -48.63
C SER A 6 -43.26 -36.24 -48.41
N PHE A 7 -43.89 -35.54 -47.51
CA PHE A 7 -43.41 -34.25 -46.95
C PHE A 7 -42.37 -34.48 -45.87
N LEU A 8 -41.17 -33.97 -46.07
CA LEU A 8 -40.12 -33.86 -45.03
C LEU A 8 -40.38 -32.55 -44.24
N ILE A 9 -40.66 -32.71 -42.96
CA ILE A 9 -40.74 -31.58 -42.02
C ILE A 9 -39.30 -31.42 -41.50
N GLY A 10 -38.64 -30.31 -41.90
CA GLY A 10 -37.34 -29.90 -41.32
C GLY A 10 -37.59 -29.29 -39.92
N GLY A 11 -37.05 -29.99 -38.90
CA GLY A 11 -37.01 -29.45 -37.57
C GLY A 11 -35.90 -28.41 -37.45
N CYS A 12 -36.22 -27.19 -37.08
CA CYS A 12 -35.26 -26.18 -36.61
C CYS A 12 -34.69 -26.64 -35.28
N ALA A 13 -33.42 -26.95 -35.27
CA ALA A 13 -32.65 -27.15 -34.04
C ALA A 13 -32.35 -25.76 -33.45
N ASP A 14 -32.89 -25.46 -32.25
CA ASP A 14 -32.49 -24.34 -31.45
C ASP A 14 -31.06 -24.56 -30.95
N ASP A 15 -30.07 -23.98 -31.63
CA ASP A 15 -28.73 -23.84 -31.13
C ASP A 15 -28.73 -22.83 -29.98
N LYS A 16 -28.88 -23.33 -28.75
CA LYS A 16 -28.52 -22.60 -27.53
C LYS A 16 -27.02 -22.40 -27.54
N VAL A 17 -26.56 -21.24 -28.00
CA VAL A 17 -25.20 -20.76 -27.79
C VAL A 17 -25.02 -20.56 -26.29
N GLN A 18 -24.44 -21.56 -25.62
CA GLN A 18 -23.87 -21.38 -24.29
C GLN A 18 -22.64 -20.48 -24.44
N ALA A 19 -22.79 -19.21 -24.05
CA ALA A 19 -21.65 -18.31 -23.90
C ALA A 19 -20.82 -18.79 -22.71
N THR A 20 -19.86 -19.66 -22.95
CA THR A 20 -18.77 -19.94 -22.02
C THR A 20 -17.90 -18.69 -21.97
N THR A 21 -18.00 -17.93 -20.89
CA THR A 21 -17.06 -16.84 -20.58
C THR A 21 -15.67 -17.44 -20.37
N ALA A 22 -14.87 -17.45 -21.41
CA ALA A 22 -13.46 -17.81 -21.31
C ALA A 22 -12.80 -16.79 -20.35
N LYS A 23 -12.21 -17.26 -19.24
CA LYS A 23 -11.41 -16.41 -18.35
C LYS A 23 -10.29 -15.77 -19.17
N VAL A 24 -10.30 -14.45 -19.24
CA VAL A 24 -9.31 -13.69 -20.02
C VAL A 24 -7.96 -13.83 -19.32
N GLN A 25 -6.95 -14.36 -20.02
CA GLN A 25 -5.59 -14.45 -19.48
C GLN A 25 -4.93 -13.06 -19.52
N PRO A 26 -4.14 -12.71 -18.47
CA PRO A 26 -3.43 -11.43 -18.42
C PRO A 26 -2.38 -11.32 -19.52
N ALA A 27 -2.31 -10.17 -20.17
CA ALA A 27 -1.37 -9.90 -21.25
C ALA A 27 0.09 -9.83 -20.76
N SER A 28 0.30 -9.43 -19.49
CA SER A 28 1.62 -9.25 -18.87
C SER A 28 2.06 -10.38 -17.95
N GLY A 29 1.20 -11.36 -17.68
CA GLY A 29 1.41 -12.37 -16.64
C GLY A 29 1.33 -11.81 -15.20
N GLN A 30 1.18 -10.51 -15.03
CA GLN A 30 1.04 -9.82 -13.74
C GLN A 30 -0.44 -9.45 -13.53
N VAL A 31 -0.99 -9.78 -12.37
CA VAL A 31 -2.35 -9.42 -11.96
C VAL A 31 -2.30 -8.59 -10.68
N ASP A 32 -3.26 -7.67 -10.51
CA ASP A 32 -3.49 -6.93 -9.28
C ASP A 32 -4.95 -7.12 -8.85
N SER A 33 -5.26 -6.84 -7.58
CA SER A 33 -6.62 -6.94 -7.08
C SER A 33 -6.91 -5.90 -6.00
N ILE A 34 -8.21 -5.55 -5.86
CA ILE A 34 -8.74 -4.63 -4.85
C ILE A 34 -10.08 -5.15 -4.35
N VAL A 35 -10.44 -4.89 -3.07
CA VAL A 35 -11.71 -5.33 -2.49
C VAL A 35 -12.61 -4.13 -2.25
N LEU A 36 -13.83 -4.14 -2.81
CA LEU A 36 -14.72 -2.99 -2.91
C LEU A 36 -16.12 -3.31 -2.35
N GLY A 37 -16.59 -2.55 -1.36
CA GLY A 37 -17.95 -2.56 -0.85
C GLY A 37 -18.79 -1.44 -1.47
N MET A 38 -19.90 -1.81 -2.11
CA MET A 38 -20.75 -0.86 -2.85
C MET A 38 -22.24 -1.03 -2.51
N GLY A 39 -22.59 -1.64 -1.39
CA GLY A 39 -23.90 -2.17 -1.08
C GLY A 39 -24.02 -3.64 -1.49
N CYS A 40 -25.20 -4.07 -1.96
CA CYS A 40 -25.41 -5.45 -2.42
C CYS A 40 -24.36 -5.85 -3.48
N PHE A 41 -23.62 -6.91 -3.22
CA PHE A 41 -22.51 -7.36 -4.07
C PHE A 41 -22.94 -7.89 -5.45
N TRP A 42 -24.20 -8.30 -5.66
CA TRP A 42 -24.68 -8.73 -6.98
C TRP A 42 -24.58 -7.62 -8.03
N GLY A 43 -24.99 -6.40 -7.64
CA GLY A 43 -24.88 -5.23 -8.52
C GLY A 43 -23.43 -4.76 -8.67
N ALA A 44 -22.63 -4.86 -7.60
CA ALA A 44 -21.23 -4.51 -7.61
C ALA A 44 -20.44 -5.42 -8.58
N GLU A 45 -20.60 -6.74 -8.48
CA GLU A 45 -20.00 -7.75 -9.35
C GLU A 45 -20.26 -7.45 -10.84
N LYS A 46 -21.53 -7.30 -11.21
CA LYS A 46 -21.91 -6.99 -12.60
C LYS A 46 -21.25 -5.71 -13.13
N ARG A 47 -21.14 -4.66 -12.30
CA ARG A 47 -20.59 -3.36 -12.74
C ARG A 47 -19.07 -3.39 -12.85
N MET A 48 -18.39 -4.06 -11.94
CA MET A 48 -16.94 -4.17 -11.96
C MET A 48 -16.46 -5.13 -13.06
N ALA A 49 -17.17 -6.23 -13.30
CA ALA A 49 -16.90 -7.15 -14.39
C ALA A 49 -17.03 -6.52 -15.80
N ALA A 50 -17.80 -5.45 -15.92
CA ALA A 50 -17.97 -4.73 -17.19
C ALA A 50 -16.76 -3.84 -17.56
N ILE A 51 -15.78 -3.67 -16.69
CA ILE A 51 -14.59 -2.82 -16.95
C ILE A 51 -13.61 -3.56 -17.86
N PRO A 52 -13.28 -3.02 -19.05
CA PRO A 52 -12.25 -3.62 -19.91
C PRO A 52 -10.90 -3.70 -19.19
N GLY A 53 -10.34 -4.91 -19.10
CA GLY A 53 -9.09 -5.17 -18.37
C GLY A 53 -9.30 -5.80 -16.99
N VAL A 54 -10.52 -5.82 -16.45
CA VAL A 54 -10.89 -6.68 -15.33
C VAL A 54 -10.95 -8.13 -15.82
N LEU A 55 -10.34 -9.03 -15.06
CA LEU A 55 -10.16 -10.43 -15.39
C LEU A 55 -11.16 -11.32 -14.64
N ASP A 56 -11.47 -10.94 -13.41
CA ASP A 56 -12.35 -11.72 -12.52
C ASP A 56 -12.95 -10.79 -11.46
N VAL A 57 -14.18 -11.07 -11.03
CA VAL A 57 -14.84 -10.40 -9.93
C VAL A 57 -15.52 -11.44 -9.07
N GLU A 58 -15.16 -11.52 -7.80
CA GLU A 58 -15.64 -12.51 -6.85
C GLU A 58 -16.40 -11.83 -5.71
N SER A 59 -17.67 -12.20 -5.51
CA SER A 59 -18.49 -11.72 -4.39
C SER A 59 -18.01 -12.31 -3.06
N GLY A 60 -18.01 -11.53 -1.98
CA GLY A 60 -17.52 -11.98 -0.66
C GLY A 60 -17.87 -11.07 0.50
N TYR A 61 -17.32 -11.39 1.67
CA TYR A 61 -17.48 -10.67 2.93
C TYR A 61 -16.11 -10.25 3.45
N ALA A 62 -15.97 -9.00 3.94
CA ALA A 62 -14.67 -8.53 4.39
C ALA A 62 -14.70 -7.66 5.64
N ASN A 63 -13.58 -7.70 6.38
CA ASN A 63 -13.23 -6.81 7.48
C ASN A 63 -14.24 -6.74 8.64
N GLY A 64 -14.96 -7.82 8.93
CA GLY A 64 -15.74 -8.01 10.14
C GLY A 64 -15.06 -8.95 11.14
N ASP A 65 -15.63 -9.05 12.32
CA ASP A 65 -15.13 -9.86 13.45
C ASP A 65 -16.01 -11.10 13.73
N VAL A 66 -16.94 -11.39 12.82
CA VAL A 66 -17.87 -12.54 12.89
C VAL A 66 -17.54 -13.56 11.81
N ALA A 67 -18.26 -14.69 11.75
CA ALA A 67 -18.07 -15.67 10.69
C ALA A 67 -18.42 -15.05 9.32
N GLY A 68 -17.57 -15.29 8.30
CA GLY A 68 -17.74 -14.75 6.96
C GLY A 68 -18.66 -15.61 6.09
N THR A 69 -19.91 -15.77 6.52
CA THR A 69 -20.98 -16.46 5.78
C THR A 69 -22.23 -15.60 5.74
N TYR A 70 -23.07 -15.78 4.73
CA TYR A 70 -24.30 -15.01 4.55
C TYR A 70 -25.18 -15.00 5.79
N ASP A 71 -25.48 -16.19 6.34
CA ASP A 71 -26.33 -16.32 7.50
C ASP A 71 -25.76 -15.62 8.74
N ALA A 72 -24.44 -15.72 8.96
CA ALA A 72 -23.77 -15.08 10.09
C ALA A 72 -23.79 -13.56 9.97
N VAL A 73 -23.50 -13.02 8.77
CA VAL A 73 -23.52 -11.58 8.49
C VAL A 73 -24.91 -11.00 8.72
N LEU A 74 -25.97 -11.64 8.21
CA LEU A 74 -27.36 -11.17 8.40
C LEU A 74 -27.85 -11.33 9.84
N ALA A 75 -27.51 -12.43 10.52
CA ALA A 75 -27.86 -12.63 11.91
C ALA A 75 -27.19 -11.57 12.80
N HIS A 76 -25.92 -11.29 12.53
CA HIS A 76 -25.17 -10.27 13.26
C HIS A 76 -25.69 -8.86 13.02
N GLU A 77 -26.08 -8.52 11.80
CA GLU A 77 -26.70 -7.23 11.48
C GLU A 77 -27.97 -6.98 12.31
N ARG A 78 -28.82 -8.00 12.51
CA ARG A 78 -29.99 -7.90 13.38
C ARG A 78 -29.59 -7.62 14.84
N LEU A 79 -28.50 -8.25 15.34
CA LEU A 79 -28.02 -7.99 16.70
C LEU A 79 -27.51 -6.54 16.86
N LEU A 80 -26.84 -5.99 15.84
CA LEU A 80 -26.40 -4.59 15.83
C LEU A 80 -27.58 -3.63 15.85
N GLN A 81 -28.60 -3.87 15.00
CA GLN A 81 -29.82 -3.06 14.94
C GLN A 81 -30.60 -3.08 16.26
N TRP A 82 -30.53 -4.15 17.03
CA TRP A 82 -31.16 -4.27 18.35
C TRP A 82 -30.26 -3.79 19.50
N GLY A 83 -29.07 -3.28 19.21
CA GLY A 83 -28.10 -2.87 20.25
C GLY A 83 -27.59 -4.03 21.10
N LYS A 84 -27.67 -5.29 20.62
CA LYS A 84 -27.25 -6.48 21.31
C LYS A 84 -25.82 -6.94 21.01
N SER A 85 -25.13 -6.24 20.14
CA SER A 85 -23.74 -6.48 19.81
C SER A 85 -23.04 -5.16 19.52
N THR A 86 -21.71 -5.13 19.76
CA THR A 86 -20.79 -4.06 19.36
C THR A 86 -19.67 -4.57 18.46
N GLN A 87 -19.67 -5.89 18.15
CA GLN A 87 -18.71 -6.48 17.23
C GLN A 87 -18.96 -5.93 15.82
N ARG A 88 -17.88 -5.78 15.07
CA ARG A 88 -17.96 -5.28 13.71
C ARG A 88 -18.51 -6.34 12.76
N ASN A 89 -19.51 -5.99 11.98
CA ASN A 89 -20.00 -6.85 10.91
C ASN A 89 -19.11 -6.78 9.67
N HIS A 90 -19.10 -7.84 8.86
CA HIS A 90 -18.50 -7.81 7.54
C HIS A 90 -19.25 -6.85 6.61
N ALA A 91 -18.51 -6.21 5.67
CA ALA A 91 -19.13 -5.62 4.51
C ALA A 91 -19.35 -6.69 3.43
N GLU A 92 -20.47 -6.61 2.71
CA GLU A 92 -20.60 -7.26 1.41
C GLU A 92 -19.69 -6.55 0.42
N VAL A 93 -18.81 -7.31 -0.22
CA VAL A 93 -17.76 -6.77 -1.08
C VAL A 93 -17.60 -7.59 -2.35
N VAL A 94 -16.91 -7.02 -3.32
CA VAL A 94 -16.38 -7.74 -4.47
C VAL A 94 -14.86 -7.62 -4.51
N LYS A 95 -14.17 -8.74 -4.73
CA LYS A 95 -12.74 -8.76 -5.03
C LYS A 95 -12.58 -8.65 -6.54
N VAL A 96 -12.06 -7.51 -6.99
CA VAL A 96 -11.84 -7.19 -8.40
C VAL A 96 -10.40 -7.51 -8.75
N THR A 97 -10.19 -8.50 -9.62
CA THR A 97 -8.88 -8.89 -10.17
C THR A 97 -8.72 -8.33 -11.56
N PHE A 98 -7.65 -7.63 -11.85
CA PHE A 98 -7.45 -6.93 -13.12
C PHE A 98 -6.02 -7.03 -13.64
N ASP A 99 -5.86 -6.84 -14.94
CA ASP A 99 -4.57 -6.75 -15.62
C ASP A 99 -4.08 -5.29 -15.60
N PRO A 100 -3.05 -4.95 -14.81
CA PRO A 100 -2.57 -3.56 -14.70
C PRO A 100 -1.95 -3.01 -16.00
N ALA A 101 -1.67 -3.85 -16.99
CA ALA A 101 -1.25 -3.41 -18.32
C ALA A 101 -2.44 -2.96 -19.19
N ARG A 102 -3.68 -3.31 -18.82
CA ARG A 102 -4.91 -3.01 -19.58
C ARG A 102 -5.82 -1.99 -18.88
N VAL A 103 -5.86 -2.01 -17.57
CA VAL A 103 -6.62 -1.07 -16.74
C VAL A 103 -5.86 -0.77 -15.47
N ASP A 104 -5.67 0.49 -15.13
CA ASP A 104 -5.07 0.89 -13.87
C ASP A 104 -6.09 0.91 -12.72
N LEU A 105 -5.59 0.89 -11.49
CA LEU A 105 -6.41 0.93 -10.27
C LEU A 105 -7.26 2.21 -10.21
N GLU A 106 -6.76 3.35 -10.68
CA GLU A 106 -7.50 4.62 -10.67
C GLU A 106 -8.77 4.49 -11.52
N ARG A 107 -8.69 3.86 -12.68
CA ARG A 107 -9.86 3.61 -13.55
C ARG A 107 -10.88 2.67 -12.90
N VAL A 108 -10.43 1.63 -12.20
CA VAL A 108 -11.31 0.75 -11.42
C VAL A 108 -12.02 1.54 -10.32
N LEU A 109 -11.31 2.41 -9.61
CA LEU A 109 -11.88 3.24 -8.55
C LEU A 109 -12.79 4.36 -9.08
N ILE A 110 -12.54 4.92 -10.24
CA ILE A 110 -13.47 5.84 -10.90
C ILE A 110 -14.81 5.16 -11.13
N GLN A 111 -14.82 3.94 -11.66
CA GLN A 111 -16.04 3.16 -11.84
C GLN A 111 -16.73 2.87 -10.50
N PHE A 112 -15.97 2.56 -9.44
CA PHE A 112 -16.49 2.41 -8.09
C PHE A 112 -17.24 3.68 -7.63
N TRP A 113 -16.61 4.85 -7.70
CA TRP A 113 -17.21 6.12 -7.26
C TRP A 113 -18.49 6.48 -8.02
N GLU A 114 -18.53 6.23 -9.31
CA GLU A 114 -19.70 6.56 -10.15
C GLU A 114 -20.84 5.53 -10.04
N SER A 115 -20.58 4.33 -9.55
CA SER A 115 -21.52 3.21 -9.59
C SER A 115 -22.45 3.11 -8.39
N HIS A 116 -22.19 3.82 -7.29
CA HIS A 116 -23.00 3.80 -6.09
C HIS A 116 -23.04 5.19 -5.42
N ASN A 117 -23.81 5.34 -4.35
CA ASN A 117 -23.79 6.58 -3.56
C ASN A 117 -22.87 6.42 -2.33
N PRO A 118 -21.67 7.01 -2.35
CA PRO A 118 -20.68 6.84 -1.27
C PRO A 118 -20.97 7.70 -0.02
N THR A 119 -22.11 8.42 0.02
CA THR A 119 -22.42 9.36 1.11
C THR A 119 -23.46 8.83 2.10
N GLN A 120 -23.87 7.54 1.97
CA GLN A 120 -25.04 7.02 2.69
C GLN A 120 -24.71 6.30 4.01
N GLY A 121 -23.43 6.20 4.40
CA GLY A 121 -23.05 5.49 5.61
C GLY A 121 -23.31 3.97 5.51
N ASP A 122 -23.99 3.45 6.54
CA ASP A 122 -24.30 2.03 6.65
C ASP A 122 -25.58 1.65 5.86
N ARG A 123 -25.61 2.06 4.61
CA ARG A 123 -26.68 1.69 3.65
C ARG A 123 -26.26 1.97 2.21
N GLN A 124 -26.98 1.35 1.27
CA GLN A 124 -26.92 1.71 -0.14
C GLN A 124 -28.31 1.61 -0.78
N GLY A 125 -28.88 2.75 -1.15
CA GLY A 125 -30.25 2.78 -1.68
C GLY A 125 -31.28 2.25 -0.67
N ASN A 126 -31.97 1.17 -1.02
CA ASN A 126 -32.96 0.53 -0.15
C ASN A 126 -32.35 -0.47 0.83
N ASP A 127 -31.12 -0.90 0.59
CA ASP A 127 -30.42 -1.86 1.45
C ASP A 127 -29.84 -1.14 2.66
N VAL A 128 -30.34 -1.46 3.86
CA VAL A 128 -30.02 -0.83 5.13
C VAL A 128 -29.29 -1.81 6.02
N GLY A 129 -28.09 -1.46 6.46
CA GLY A 129 -27.26 -2.28 7.35
C GLY A 129 -25.78 -2.01 7.16
N THR A 130 -24.99 -2.30 8.20
CA THR A 130 -23.54 -2.11 8.20
C THR A 130 -22.83 -2.98 7.15
N ASN A 131 -23.45 -4.11 6.77
CA ASN A 131 -22.97 -4.98 5.70
C ASN A 131 -23.07 -4.32 4.30
N TYR A 132 -23.90 -3.29 4.14
CA TYR A 132 -24.05 -2.56 2.86
C TYR A 132 -23.24 -1.25 2.81
N ARG A 133 -22.32 -1.04 3.76
CA ARG A 133 -21.48 0.18 3.78
C ARG A 133 -20.58 0.27 2.56
N SER A 134 -20.34 1.49 2.11
CA SER A 134 -19.33 1.77 1.11
C SER A 134 -17.93 1.55 1.68
N ALA A 135 -17.08 0.78 0.99
CA ALA A 135 -15.74 0.46 1.46
C ALA A 135 -14.73 0.20 0.34
N ILE A 136 -13.48 0.54 0.59
CA ILE A 136 -12.30 0.16 -0.21
C ILE A 136 -11.31 -0.49 0.75
N TYR A 137 -11.02 -1.78 0.56
CA TYR A 137 -10.03 -2.50 1.35
C TYR A 137 -8.82 -2.79 0.49
N THR A 138 -7.66 -2.34 0.94
CA THR A 138 -6.42 -2.28 0.17
C THR A 138 -5.42 -3.33 0.64
N HIS A 139 -4.66 -3.90 -0.29
CA HIS A 139 -3.60 -4.87 0.02
C HIS A 139 -2.30 -4.18 0.44
N ASP A 140 -2.08 -2.95 -0.01
CA ASP A 140 -0.87 -2.19 0.26
C ASP A 140 -1.16 -0.68 0.36
N GLU A 141 -0.13 0.06 0.72
CA GLU A 141 -0.20 1.50 0.90
C GLU A 141 -0.37 2.24 -0.44
N ASN A 142 0.15 1.72 -1.53
CA ASN A 142 0.00 2.34 -2.85
C ASN A 142 -1.47 2.34 -3.27
N GLN A 143 -2.17 1.21 -3.11
CA GLN A 143 -3.61 1.12 -3.35
C GLN A 143 -4.39 2.10 -2.46
N ARG A 144 -3.99 2.22 -1.17
CA ARG A 144 -4.64 3.16 -0.24
C ARG A 144 -4.50 4.61 -0.69
N LEU A 145 -3.32 5.01 -1.15
CA LEU A 145 -3.07 6.37 -1.65
C LEU A 145 -3.87 6.68 -2.91
N VAL A 146 -3.98 5.75 -3.85
CA VAL A 146 -4.84 5.89 -5.03
C VAL A 146 -6.30 6.03 -4.62
N ALA A 147 -6.75 5.23 -3.64
CA ALA A 147 -8.10 5.32 -3.10
C ALA A 147 -8.39 6.69 -2.46
N LEU A 148 -7.47 7.21 -1.65
CA LEU A 148 -7.60 8.52 -1.03
C LEU A 148 -7.60 9.65 -2.08
N LYS A 149 -6.70 9.62 -3.05
CA LYS A 149 -6.65 10.59 -4.15
C LYS A 149 -7.96 10.62 -4.92
N THR A 150 -8.47 9.45 -5.31
CA THR A 150 -9.72 9.37 -6.07
C THR A 150 -10.93 9.78 -5.23
N ARG A 151 -10.94 9.48 -3.92
CA ARG A 151 -11.95 9.98 -2.97
C ARG A 151 -12.00 11.50 -2.95
N ASP A 152 -10.85 12.15 -2.78
CA ASP A 152 -10.78 13.61 -2.62
C ASP A 152 -11.20 14.34 -3.89
N ALA A 153 -10.83 13.80 -5.05
CA ALA A 153 -11.28 14.29 -6.34
C ALA A 153 -12.81 14.15 -6.51
N TYR A 154 -13.36 12.97 -6.16
CA TYR A 154 -14.81 12.75 -6.26
C TYR A 154 -15.60 13.54 -5.22
N GLN A 155 -15.05 13.71 -4.00
CA GLN A 155 -15.64 14.60 -2.98
C GLN A 155 -15.79 16.03 -3.49
N SER A 156 -14.81 16.54 -4.20
CA SER A 156 -14.86 17.89 -4.77
C SER A 156 -16.03 18.01 -5.78
N ALA A 157 -16.25 16.99 -6.61
CA ALA A 157 -17.39 16.96 -7.55
C ALA A 157 -18.74 16.83 -6.84
N LEU A 158 -18.83 15.99 -5.80
CA LEU A 158 -20.03 15.86 -4.98
C LEU A 158 -20.38 17.18 -4.28
N SER A 159 -19.37 17.86 -3.74
CA SER A 159 -19.55 19.18 -3.09
C SER A 159 -20.05 20.25 -4.06
N ALA A 160 -19.51 20.27 -5.28
CA ALA A 160 -20.00 21.14 -6.37
C ALA A 160 -21.46 20.83 -6.77
N ALA A 161 -21.85 19.56 -6.68
CA ALA A 161 -23.22 19.10 -6.89
C ALA A 161 -24.12 19.26 -5.64
N LYS A 162 -23.62 19.84 -4.54
CA LYS A 162 -24.32 20.04 -3.24
C LYS A 162 -24.76 18.71 -2.60
N LEU A 163 -23.99 17.64 -2.80
CA LEU A 163 -24.16 16.35 -2.14
C LEU A 163 -23.31 16.24 -0.88
N GLY A 164 -23.64 15.26 -0.02
CA GLY A 164 -22.98 15.06 1.28
C GLY A 164 -21.52 14.61 1.21
N ALA A 165 -20.92 14.49 2.38
CA ALA A 165 -19.56 13.98 2.52
C ALA A 165 -19.51 12.48 2.21
N ILE A 166 -18.41 12.03 1.61
CA ILE A 166 -18.12 10.61 1.39
C ILE A 166 -17.93 9.93 2.75
N THR A 167 -18.64 8.83 2.96
CA THR A 167 -18.58 7.99 4.16
C THR A 167 -17.86 6.67 3.89
N THR A 168 -17.32 6.47 2.70
CA THR A 168 -16.60 5.26 2.31
C THR A 168 -15.44 4.98 3.25
N GLU A 169 -15.42 3.79 3.83
CA GLU A 169 -14.30 3.31 4.62
C GLU A 169 -13.13 2.95 3.69
N ILE A 170 -11.95 3.52 3.94
CA ILE A 170 -10.70 3.15 3.24
C ILE A 170 -9.74 2.59 4.27
N ALA A 171 -9.50 1.29 4.24
CA ALA A 171 -8.72 0.58 5.24
C ALA A 171 -7.92 -0.59 4.64
N PRO A 172 -6.87 -1.10 5.33
CA PRO A 172 -6.21 -2.34 4.93
C PRO A 172 -7.20 -3.52 4.94
N LEU A 173 -7.06 -4.42 3.97
CA LEU A 173 -7.76 -5.70 4.00
C LEU A 173 -7.19 -6.57 5.12
N LYS A 174 -8.03 -6.93 6.10
CA LYS A 174 -7.65 -7.80 7.23
C LYS A 174 -8.11 -9.23 7.02
N ALA A 175 -9.32 -9.41 6.50
CA ALA A 175 -9.92 -10.71 6.24
C ALA A 175 -10.87 -10.60 5.04
N TYR A 176 -10.88 -11.65 4.22
CA TYR A 176 -11.79 -11.81 3.10
C TYR A 176 -12.31 -13.26 3.09
N PHE A 177 -13.59 -13.41 2.89
CA PHE A 177 -14.27 -14.70 2.77
C PHE A 177 -15.09 -14.69 1.48
N THR A 178 -14.85 -15.65 0.60
CA THR A 178 -15.63 -15.84 -0.62
C THR A 178 -17.08 -16.15 -0.25
N ALA A 179 -18.03 -15.44 -0.86
CA ALA A 179 -19.45 -15.75 -0.66
C ALA A 179 -19.82 -17.08 -1.32
N GLU A 180 -20.93 -17.64 -0.88
CA GLU A 180 -21.46 -18.92 -1.33
C GLU A 180 -21.68 -18.93 -2.85
N GLU A 181 -21.52 -20.09 -3.50
CA GLU A 181 -21.57 -20.27 -4.96
C GLU A 181 -22.85 -19.69 -5.61
N TYR A 182 -23.97 -19.73 -4.91
CA TYR A 182 -25.24 -19.19 -5.41
C TYR A 182 -25.27 -17.66 -5.46
N HIS A 183 -24.33 -16.98 -4.82
CA HIS A 183 -24.15 -15.53 -4.92
C HIS A 183 -23.22 -15.09 -6.04
N GLN A 184 -22.35 -15.97 -6.52
CA GLN A 184 -21.42 -15.68 -7.60
C GLN A 184 -22.17 -15.56 -8.95
N ASP A 185 -21.84 -14.55 -9.75
CA ASP A 185 -22.48 -14.27 -11.04
C ASP A 185 -24.02 -14.18 -10.98
N TYR A 186 -24.57 -13.76 -9.83
CA TYR A 186 -26.00 -13.84 -9.58
C TYR A 186 -26.84 -13.12 -10.66
N LEU A 187 -26.49 -11.88 -11.04
CA LEU A 187 -27.22 -11.13 -12.06
C LEU A 187 -26.95 -11.60 -13.50
N GLN A 188 -25.91 -12.38 -13.74
CA GLN A 188 -25.68 -13.07 -15.00
C GLN A 188 -26.59 -14.31 -15.10
N LYS A 189 -26.67 -15.07 -14.00
CA LYS A 189 -27.56 -16.26 -13.86
C LYS A 189 -29.04 -15.86 -13.79
N ASN A 190 -29.33 -14.66 -13.20
CA ASN A 190 -30.68 -14.13 -12.99
C ASN A 190 -30.79 -12.69 -13.55
N PRO A 191 -30.97 -12.49 -14.86
CA PRO A 191 -30.94 -11.16 -15.49
C PRO A 191 -31.99 -10.16 -14.94
N ASN A 192 -33.10 -10.66 -14.41
CA ASN A 192 -34.19 -9.88 -13.79
C ASN A 192 -34.06 -9.78 -12.25
N GLY A 193 -32.94 -10.22 -11.69
CA GLY A 193 -32.67 -10.16 -10.27
C GLY A 193 -32.55 -8.73 -9.75
N TYR A 194 -32.68 -8.57 -8.43
CA TYR A 194 -32.57 -7.28 -7.79
C TYR A 194 -31.18 -6.67 -7.97
N CYS A 195 -31.15 -5.39 -8.38
CA CYS A 195 -29.94 -4.59 -8.47
C CYS A 195 -30.22 -3.22 -7.82
N GLY A 196 -29.91 -3.11 -6.52
CA GLY A 196 -30.14 -1.88 -5.73
C GLY A 196 -29.15 -0.76 -5.98
N LEU A 197 -28.16 -0.96 -6.85
CA LEU A 197 -27.12 0.03 -7.10
C LEU A 197 -27.58 1.16 -8.01
N GLY A 198 -27.49 2.38 -7.47
CA GLY A 198 -27.65 3.62 -8.23
C GLY A 198 -26.55 4.60 -7.83
N GLY A 199 -25.81 5.13 -8.80
CA GLY A 199 -24.85 6.21 -8.56
C GLY A 199 -25.55 7.53 -8.20
N THR A 200 -24.77 8.50 -7.77
CA THR A 200 -25.25 9.87 -7.48
C THR A 200 -25.64 10.67 -8.73
N GLY A 201 -25.31 10.16 -9.92
CA GLY A 201 -25.40 10.90 -11.19
C GLY A 201 -24.23 11.86 -11.41
N VAL A 202 -23.43 12.13 -10.39
CA VAL A 202 -22.21 12.94 -10.51
C VAL A 202 -21.15 12.13 -11.23
N LYS A 203 -20.55 12.73 -12.23
CA LYS A 203 -19.40 12.15 -12.92
C LYS A 203 -18.12 12.45 -12.16
N TYR A 204 -17.23 11.47 -12.11
CA TYR A 204 -15.90 11.71 -11.61
C TYR A 204 -15.28 12.88 -12.40
N PRO A 205 -14.69 13.86 -11.71
CA PRO A 205 -14.10 14.98 -12.42
C PRO A 205 -12.92 14.46 -13.21
N VAL A 206 -13.19 14.04 -14.45
CA VAL A 206 -12.17 13.77 -15.47
C VAL A 206 -11.57 15.12 -15.90
N ALA A 207 -11.70 16.16 -15.05
CA ALA A 207 -10.92 17.35 -15.16
C ALA A 207 -9.47 16.91 -14.99
N ALA A 208 -8.98 16.56 -16.18
CA ALA A 208 -7.61 16.36 -16.46
C ALA A 208 -6.93 15.19 -15.72
N VAL A 209 -7.41 13.93 -15.96
CA VAL A 209 -6.48 13.01 -16.59
C VAL A 209 -6.43 13.39 -18.09
N ASP A 210 -6.48 14.67 -18.39
CA ASP A 210 -5.91 15.20 -19.59
C ASP A 210 -4.41 15.24 -19.29
N GLY A 211 -3.67 14.29 -19.84
CA GLY A 211 -2.22 14.33 -19.88
C GLY A 211 -1.68 15.68 -20.37
N SER A 212 -2.56 16.55 -20.91
CA SER A 212 -2.26 17.92 -21.30
C SER A 212 -2.07 18.89 -20.12
N LYS A 213 -2.64 18.67 -18.92
CA LYS A 213 -2.37 19.55 -17.76
C LYS A 213 -1.21 19.09 -16.90
N ILE A 214 -0.97 17.79 -16.78
CA ILE A 214 0.34 17.30 -16.34
C ILE A 214 1.39 17.71 -17.37
N GLN A 215 1.08 17.64 -18.66
CA GLN A 215 1.92 18.15 -19.75
C GLN A 215 2.01 19.69 -19.78
N SER A 216 1.03 20.46 -19.33
CA SER A 216 1.10 21.94 -19.41
C SER A 216 1.93 22.59 -18.30
N VAL A 217 2.07 21.96 -17.13
CA VAL A 217 3.04 22.35 -16.10
C VAL A 217 4.36 21.59 -16.33
N ALA A 218 4.31 20.33 -16.75
CA ALA A 218 5.44 19.52 -17.18
C ALA A 218 6.20 20.09 -18.37
N ALA A 219 5.53 20.78 -19.28
CA ALA A 219 6.17 21.46 -20.42
C ALA A 219 7.10 22.63 -20.02
N LYS A 220 7.14 23.01 -18.73
CA LYS A 220 7.97 24.12 -18.23
C LYS A 220 9.23 23.68 -17.49
N THR A 221 9.26 22.46 -16.97
CA THR A 221 10.42 21.98 -16.20
C THR A 221 11.14 20.88 -16.99
N PRO A 222 12.34 21.15 -17.52
CA PRO A 222 13.09 20.14 -18.25
C PRO A 222 13.49 18.99 -17.32
N PRO A 223 13.70 17.77 -17.85
CA PRO A 223 14.20 16.65 -17.08
C PRO A 223 15.58 16.97 -16.49
N LEU A 224 15.90 16.37 -15.36
CA LEU A 224 17.21 16.47 -14.76
C LEU A 224 18.29 15.97 -15.74
N ASP A 225 19.46 16.59 -15.71
CA ASP A 225 20.62 16.10 -16.44
C ASP A 225 21.22 14.87 -15.75
N GLY A 226 20.96 13.68 -16.28
CA GLY A 226 21.43 12.42 -15.69
C GLY A 226 22.95 12.30 -15.58
N LYS A 227 23.72 13.06 -16.37
CA LYS A 227 25.20 13.10 -16.28
C LYS A 227 25.70 13.82 -15.01
N LYS A 228 24.85 14.61 -14.36
CA LYS A 228 25.17 15.34 -13.12
C LYS A 228 24.72 14.60 -11.87
N LEU A 229 24.08 13.44 -12.02
CA LEU A 229 23.56 12.62 -10.93
C LEU A 229 24.51 11.46 -10.61
N ASN A 230 24.33 10.85 -9.43
CA ASN A 230 25.08 9.66 -9.08
C ASN A 230 24.57 8.46 -9.89
N PHE A 231 25.35 8.05 -10.89
CA PHE A 231 24.98 6.99 -11.82
C PHE A 231 24.85 5.61 -11.13
N GLU A 232 25.71 5.34 -10.14
CA GLU A 232 25.66 4.05 -9.44
C GLU A 232 24.38 3.89 -8.64
N ARG A 233 23.97 4.96 -7.89
CA ARG A 233 22.71 4.93 -7.09
C ARG A 233 22.24 6.34 -6.78
N GLN A 234 21.04 6.66 -7.21
CA GLN A 234 20.41 7.97 -7.02
C GLN A 234 18.93 7.81 -6.64
N LEU A 235 18.50 8.51 -5.60
CA LEU A 235 17.09 8.73 -5.33
C LEU A 235 16.63 10.02 -6.02
N VAL A 236 15.58 9.92 -6.83
CA VAL A 236 14.91 11.07 -7.43
C VAL A 236 13.51 11.18 -6.85
N VAL A 237 13.17 12.35 -6.32
CA VAL A 237 11.86 12.67 -5.80
C VAL A 237 11.11 13.49 -6.84
N PHE A 238 10.08 12.90 -7.41
CA PHE A 238 9.21 13.56 -8.38
C PHE A 238 8.04 14.22 -7.64
N GLU A 239 7.88 15.50 -7.83
CA GLU A 239 6.95 16.34 -7.08
C GLU A 239 6.02 17.13 -8.01
N ALA A 240 5.02 17.81 -7.43
CA ALA A 240 4.19 18.81 -8.09
C ALA A 240 4.18 20.11 -7.26
N GLU A 241 3.91 21.25 -7.90
CA GLU A 241 3.94 22.57 -7.25
C GLU A 241 2.97 22.67 -6.07
N ASP A 242 1.72 22.19 -6.21
CA ASP A 242 0.67 22.27 -5.20
C ASP A 242 0.48 20.98 -4.38
N CYS A 243 1.55 20.20 -4.22
CA CYS A 243 1.52 18.91 -3.57
C CYS A 243 1.72 19.04 -2.04
N ALA A 244 0.65 18.93 -1.27
CA ALA A 244 0.74 18.96 0.20
C ALA A 244 1.58 17.81 0.77
N PHE A 245 1.46 16.61 0.21
CA PHE A 245 2.24 15.42 0.61
C PHE A 245 3.73 15.57 0.26
N CYS A 246 4.06 16.29 -0.83
CA CYS A 246 5.45 16.60 -1.17
C CYS A 246 6.07 17.53 -0.14
N ARG A 247 5.32 18.55 0.33
CA ARG A 247 5.78 19.44 1.41
C ARG A 247 5.98 18.68 2.72
N GLN A 248 5.06 17.76 3.04
CA GLN A 248 5.16 16.92 4.23
C GLN A 248 6.38 16.00 4.13
N PHE A 249 6.59 15.29 3.01
CA PHE A 249 7.76 14.44 2.79
C PHE A 249 9.07 15.23 2.89
N LYS A 250 9.09 16.45 2.35
CA LYS A 250 10.23 17.34 2.50
C LYS A 250 10.54 17.63 3.97
N ALA A 251 9.54 18.07 4.73
CA ALA A 251 9.71 18.42 6.14
C ALA A 251 10.11 17.22 7.02
N ASP A 252 9.42 16.09 6.85
CA ASP A 252 9.59 14.93 7.73
C ASP A 252 10.81 14.07 7.39
N VAL A 253 11.28 14.10 6.11
CA VAL A 253 12.34 13.22 5.62
C VAL A 253 13.50 13.98 5.01
N LEU A 254 13.25 14.83 3.99
CA LEU A 254 14.35 15.42 3.21
C LEU A 254 15.12 16.50 3.95
N ASP A 255 14.48 17.32 4.77
CA ASP A 255 15.15 18.37 5.56
C ASP A 255 16.10 17.78 6.62
N HIS A 256 15.95 16.50 6.93
CA HIS A 256 16.80 15.73 7.85
C HIS A 256 17.63 14.64 7.16
N TRP A 257 17.76 14.69 5.83
CA TRP A 257 18.40 13.64 5.03
C TRP A 257 19.87 13.46 5.37
N LYS A 258 20.22 12.27 5.85
CA LYS A 258 21.61 11.83 6.16
C LYS A 258 21.91 10.48 5.53
N SER A 259 20.96 9.89 4.81
CA SER A 259 21.17 8.60 4.14
C SER A 259 22.39 8.64 3.22
N PRO A 260 23.11 7.51 3.07
CA PRO A 260 24.24 7.43 2.13
C PRO A 260 23.80 7.54 0.67
N VAL A 261 22.52 7.47 0.36
CA VAL A 261 21.99 7.61 -1.00
C VAL A 261 21.87 9.09 -1.37
N ALA A 262 22.46 9.47 -2.49
CA ALA A 262 22.28 10.81 -3.04
C ALA A 262 20.80 11.03 -3.40
N VAL A 263 20.24 12.19 -3.03
CA VAL A 263 18.85 12.54 -3.30
C VAL A 263 18.75 13.84 -4.08
N VAL A 264 17.79 13.90 -5.01
CA VAL A 264 17.46 15.11 -5.78
C VAL A 264 15.95 15.19 -5.96
N ARG A 265 15.43 16.40 -6.09
CA ARG A 265 14.00 16.69 -6.31
C ARG A 265 13.79 17.23 -7.71
N THR A 266 12.65 16.95 -8.32
CA THR A 266 12.26 17.50 -9.62
C THR A 266 10.75 17.69 -9.73
N LEU A 267 10.35 18.73 -10.47
CA LEU A 267 8.97 18.94 -10.91
C LEU A 267 8.72 18.33 -12.30
N SER A 268 9.78 17.93 -13.01
CA SER A 268 9.64 17.23 -14.29
C SER A 268 9.10 15.82 -14.05
N PRO A 269 8.06 15.36 -14.76
CA PRO A 269 7.56 14.00 -14.69
C PRO A 269 8.39 13.00 -15.51
N GLU A 270 9.42 13.48 -16.19
CA GLU A 270 10.27 12.65 -17.04
C GLU A 270 11.49 12.13 -16.27
N ALA A 271 11.98 10.96 -16.67
CA ALA A 271 13.25 10.44 -16.16
C ALA A 271 14.39 11.45 -16.43
N PRO A 272 15.45 11.47 -15.59
CA PRO A 272 16.66 12.20 -15.93
C PRO A 272 17.17 11.83 -17.33
N SER A 273 17.73 12.79 -18.05
CA SER A 273 18.17 12.56 -19.42
C SER A 273 19.16 11.40 -19.52
N GLY A 274 18.88 10.46 -20.42
CA GLY A 274 19.67 9.25 -20.61
C GLY A 274 19.37 8.13 -19.60
N TRP A 275 18.41 8.33 -18.69
CA TRP A 275 17.92 7.32 -17.76
C TRP A 275 16.53 6.81 -18.15
N SER A 276 16.05 5.76 -17.52
CA SER A 276 14.73 5.18 -17.83
C SER A 276 13.90 4.90 -16.60
N LEU A 277 12.61 5.27 -16.66
CA LEU A 277 11.57 4.79 -15.75
C LEU A 277 11.02 3.46 -16.28
N GLU A 278 10.68 2.56 -15.38
CA GLU A 278 10.02 1.29 -15.70
C GLU A 278 8.59 1.53 -16.21
N LYS A 279 7.89 2.50 -15.61
CA LYS A 279 6.54 2.93 -15.98
C LYS A 279 6.35 4.42 -15.73
N ALA A 280 5.35 5.02 -16.36
CA ALA A 280 5.01 6.43 -16.17
C ALA A 280 4.71 6.74 -14.69
N LEU A 281 4.94 8.00 -14.29
CA LEU A 281 4.56 8.51 -12.98
C LEU A 281 3.07 8.87 -13.00
N PHE A 282 2.34 8.51 -11.95
CA PHE A 282 0.90 8.76 -11.85
C PHE A 282 0.48 9.54 -10.60
N ALA A 283 1.39 9.74 -9.65
CA ALA A 283 1.12 10.48 -8.41
C ALA A 283 2.39 11.16 -7.88
N THR A 284 2.23 12.13 -6.99
CA THR A 284 3.32 12.83 -6.29
C THR A 284 3.07 12.92 -4.78
N PRO A 285 4.13 12.85 -3.95
CA PRO A 285 5.50 12.57 -4.35
C PRO A 285 5.68 11.12 -4.82
N THR A 286 6.51 10.89 -5.83
CA THR A 286 7.01 9.56 -6.14
C THR A 286 8.53 9.58 -5.99
N MET A 287 9.04 8.72 -5.13
CA MET A 287 10.46 8.50 -4.90
C MET A 287 10.91 7.31 -5.73
N VAL A 288 11.80 7.54 -6.68
CA VAL A 288 12.34 6.49 -7.55
C VAL A 288 13.82 6.29 -7.27
N LEU A 289 14.18 5.08 -6.91
CA LEU A 289 15.56 4.67 -6.79
C LEU A 289 16.07 4.20 -8.15
N PHE A 290 17.11 4.84 -8.62
CA PHE A 290 17.82 4.46 -9.84
C PHE A 290 19.17 3.81 -9.48
N GLU A 291 19.51 2.76 -10.23
CA GLU A 291 20.85 2.16 -10.24
C GLU A 291 21.31 2.04 -11.70
N ASN A 292 22.50 2.53 -11.99
CA ASN A 292 23.05 2.56 -13.34
C ASN A 292 22.10 3.19 -14.38
N GLY A 293 21.41 4.27 -13.96
CA GLY A 293 20.48 5.02 -14.79
C GLY A 293 19.15 4.33 -15.09
N LYS A 294 18.84 3.21 -14.43
CA LYS A 294 17.57 2.48 -14.56
C LYS A 294 16.81 2.49 -13.25
N GLU A 295 15.50 2.65 -13.32
CA GLU A 295 14.64 2.45 -12.15
C GLU A 295 14.77 1.02 -11.65
N VAL A 296 15.03 0.86 -10.33
CA VAL A 296 15.08 -0.44 -9.66
C VAL A 296 14.03 -0.58 -8.56
N SER A 297 13.46 0.53 -8.11
CA SER A 297 12.37 0.54 -7.14
C SER A 297 11.72 1.92 -7.08
N ARG A 298 10.42 1.94 -6.71
CA ARG A 298 9.72 3.19 -6.42
C ARG A 298 8.86 3.11 -5.17
N TYR A 299 8.68 4.25 -4.55
CA TYR A 299 7.75 4.47 -3.45
C TYR A 299 6.85 5.66 -3.84
N THR A 300 5.56 5.43 -3.96
CA THR A 300 4.61 6.44 -4.45
C THR A 300 3.72 6.92 -3.33
N GLY A 301 3.62 8.23 -3.18
CA GLY A 301 2.87 8.90 -2.12
C GLY A 301 3.66 9.01 -0.83
N PHE A 302 3.13 9.80 0.12
CA PHE A 302 3.65 9.93 1.49
C PHE A 302 2.51 10.40 2.41
N ASN A 303 2.31 9.69 3.51
CA ASN A 303 1.22 9.91 4.44
C ASN A 303 1.68 10.29 5.87
N GLY A 304 2.96 10.69 6.01
CA GLY A 304 3.58 10.99 7.30
C GLY A 304 4.24 9.78 7.99
N GLU A 305 4.06 8.56 7.47
CA GLU A 305 4.69 7.36 8.04
C GLU A 305 6.14 7.18 7.56
N THR A 306 7.06 7.94 8.18
CA THR A 306 8.49 7.94 7.79
C THR A 306 9.12 6.55 7.86
N ALA A 307 8.75 5.73 8.86
CA ALA A 307 9.28 4.39 9.03
C ALA A 307 9.03 3.48 7.81
N ARG A 308 7.86 3.59 7.16
CA ARG A 308 7.56 2.81 5.94
C ARG A 308 8.43 3.22 4.75
N PHE A 309 8.68 4.52 4.60
CA PHE A 309 9.61 5.00 3.57
C PHE A 309 11.02 4.45 3.81
N TRP A 310 11.52 4.52 5.05
CA TRP A 310 12.85 4.00 5.37
C TRP A 310 12.93 2.47 5.25
N GLN A 311 11.87 1.76 5.60
CA GLN A 311 11.78 0.32 5.38
C GLN A 311 11.87 -0.01 3.88
N TRP A 312 11.11 0.68 3.03
CA TRP A 312 11.19 0.52 1.58
C TRP A 312 12.60 0.76 1.05
N LEU A 313 13.25 1.87 1.46
CA LEU A 313 14.61 2.18 1.04
C LEU A 313 15.60 1.14 1.55
N GLY A 314 15.47 0.74 2.80
CA GLY A 314 16.31 -0.27 3.45
C GLY A 314 16.24 -1.64 2.77
N GLN A 315 15.10 -2.04 2.22
CA GLN A 315 14.99 -3.29 1.44
C GLN A 315 15.95 -3.33 0.25
N ARG A 316 16.40 -2.18 -0.24
CA ARG A 316 17.34 -2.06 -1.37
C ARG A 316 18.78 -1.79 -0.93
N LEU A 317 18.97 -1.15 0.22
CA LEU A 317 20.30 -0.78 0.71
C LEU A 317 20.97 -1.90 1.51
N LEU A 318 20.17 -2.66 2.25
CA LEU A 318 20.69 -3.66 3.20
C LEU A 318 20.91 -5.02 2.53
N THR A 319 21.92 -5.74 2.99
CA THR A 319 22.14 -7.14 2.63
C THR A 319 21.00 -8.03 3.16
N PRO A 320 20.81 -9.26 2.67
CA PRO A 320 19.79 -10.17 3.19
C PRO A 320 19.88 -10.38 4.71
N GLU A 321 21.08 -10.53 5.26
CA GLU A 321 21.30 -10.71 6.70
C GLU A 321 20.93 -9.43 7.49
N GLN A 322 21.32 -8.27 7.00
CA GLN A 322 20.94 -6.99 7.61
C GLN A 322 19.42 -6.78 7.59
N ARG A 323 18.74 -7.17 6.50
CA ARG A 323 17.27 -7.09 6.42
C ARG A 323 16.59 -7.99 7.43
N ARG A 324 17.08 -9.23 7.58
CA ARG A 324 16.58 -10.16 8.60
C ARG A 324 16.67 -9.56 10.00
N ILE A 325 17.78 -8.90 10.32
CA ILE A 325 17.96 -8.23 11.61
C ILE A 325 17.05 -7.01 11.71
N ALA A 326 17.12 -6.11 10.73
CA ALA A 326 16.47 -4.80 10.78
C ALA A 326 14.95 -4.86 10.75
N PHE A 327 14.36 -5.79 9.97
CA PHE A 327 12.92 -5.82 9.67
C PHE A 327 12.19 -7.05 10.20
N GLU A 328 12.90 -8.13 10.54
CA GLU A 328 12.31 -9.37 11.05
C GLU A 328 12.71 -9.62 12.52
N GLN A 329 13.26 -8.61 13.22
CA GLN A 329 13.71 -8.69 14.61
C GLN A 329 14.76 -9.80 14.84
N GLY A 330 15.57 -10.06 13.82
CA GLY A 330 16.64 -11.06 13.89
C GLY A 330 17.77 -10.65 14.82
N THR A 331 18.59 -11.61 15.20
CA THR A 331 19.82 -11.40 15.95
C THR A 331 20.97 -12.07 15.20
N GLU A 332 22.09 -11.38 15.06
CA GLU A 332 23.32 -11.95 14.55
C GLU A 332 23.94 -12.92 15.57
N ARG A 333 24.81 -13.83 15.13
CA ARG A 333 25.51 -14.73 16.06
C ARG A 333 26.49 -13.94 16.93
N PRO A 334 26.67 -14.31 18.20
CA PRO A 334 27.65 -13.64 19.07
C PRO A 334 29.06 -13.75 18.48
N PHE A 335 29.86 -12.71 18.62
CA PHE A 335 31.24 -12.59 18.13
C PHE A 335 31.42 -12.64 16.61
N THR A 336 30.36 -12.49 15.81
CA THR A 336 30.40 -12.49 14.33
C THR A 336 29.98 -11.18 13.68
N GLY A 337 29.36 -10.29 14.43
CA GLY A 337 28.85 -9.03 13.94
C GLY A 337 29.93 -8.02 13.61
N SER A 338 29.65 -7.14 12.66
CA SER A 338 30.51 -5.98 12.39
C SER A 338 30.61 -5.06 13.61
N ASN A 339 31.63 -4.22 13.65
CA ASN A 339 31.84 -3.20 14.69
C ASN A 339 32.04 -3.69 16.12
N LEU A 340 32.14 -5.01 16.36
CA LEU A 340 32.45 -5.54 17.70
C LEU A 340 33.77 -4.98 18.22
N ASP A 341 34.85 -5.10 17.42
CA ASP A 341 36.19 -4.67 17.74
C ASP A 341 36.51 -3.22 17.34
N GLU A 342 35.53 -2.44 16.88
CA GLU A 342 35.74 -1.05 16.50
C GLU A 342 36.00 -0.17 17.75
N LYS A 343 37.19 0.46 17.83
CA LYS A 343 37.65 1.27 18.96
C LYS A 343 38.04 2.68 18.60
N ARG A 344 38.05 3.00 17.30
CA ARG A 344 38.41 4.36 16.85
C ARG A 344 37.36 5.39 17.32
N PRO A 345 37.80 6.65 17.55
CA PRO A 345 36.85 7.74 17.77
C PRO A 345 35.90 7.89 16.55
N GLY A 346 34.58 7.97 16.83
CA GLY A 346 33.62 8.05 15.78
C GLY A 346 32.19 7.90 16.25
N THR A 347 31.29 7.75 15.28
CA THR A 347 29.85 7.66 15.49
C THR A 347 29.32 6.41 14.79
N PHE A 348 28.50 5.66 15.48
CA PHE A 348 27.71 4.56 14.91
C PHE A 348 26.37 5.13 14.43
N VAL A 349 26.09 4.96 13.15
CA VAL A 349 24.90 5.53 12.50
C VAL A 349 24.00 4.43 11.96
N ASP A 350 22.73 4.74 11.80
CA ASP A 350 21.74 3.94 11.11
C ASP A 350 22.15 3.74 9.64
N PRO A 351 22.26 2.51 9.15
CA PRO A 351 22.77 2.24 7.79
C PRO A 351 21.79 2.69 6.68
N VAL A 352 20.52 2.92 7.01
CA VAL A 352 19.47 3.34 6.05
C VAL A 352 19.31 4.84 6.05
N SER A 353 18.98 5.42 7.21
CA SER A 353 18.72 6.86 7.34
C SER A 353 19.99 7.71 7.51
N GLY A 354 21.11 7.12 7.94
CA GLY A 354 22.35 7.82 8.24
C GLY A 354 22.33 8.60 9.55
N VAL A 355 21.25 8.51 10.33
CA VAL A 355 21.14 9.22 11.61
C VAL A 355 22.08 8.62 12.65
N ALA A 356 22.76 9.49 13.40
CA ALA A 356 23.66 9.09 14.45
C ALA A 356 22.91 8.43 15.63
N LEU A 357 23.39 7.27 16.07
CA LEU A 357 22.78 6.46 17.12
C LEU A 357 23.60 6.44 18.41
N PHE A 358 24.87 6.13 18.30
CA PHE A 358 25.79 6.01 19.44
C PHE A 358 27.14 6.63 19.13
N ARG A 359 27.80 7.12 20.16
CA ARG A 359 29.18 7.57 20.08
C ARG A 359 30.14 6.46 20.54
N SER A 360 31.34 6.44 19.98
CA SER A 360 32.38 5.47 20.36
C SER A 360 32.84 5.55 21.82
N ASP A 361 32.74 6.75 22.42
CA ASP A 361 33.05 6.98 23.83
C ASP A 361 32.02 6.37 24.80
N THR A 362 30.85 6.01 24.32
CA THR A 362 29.85 5.29 25.11
C THR A 362 29.90 3.77 24.90
N LYS A 363 30.78 3.28 24.01
CA LYS A 363 30.97 1.85 23.75
C LYS A 363 31.88 1.22 24.82
N PHE A 364 31.55 0.03 25.27
CA PHE A 364 32.36 -0.72 26.26
C PHE A 364 32.38 -2.23 25.97
N GLU A 365 33.36 -2.92 26.53
CA GLU A 365 33.53 -4.37 26.40
C GLU A 365 32.61 -5.09 27.39
N SER A 366 31.51 -5.64 26.92
CA SER A 366 30.54 -6.37 27.77
C SER A 366 30.84 -7.88 27.84
N GLY A 367 31.67 -8.43 26.95
CA GLY A 367 31.91 -9.86 26.84
C GLY A 367 30.75 -10.68 26.26
N THR A 368 29.67 -10.06 25.87
CA THR A 368 28.45 -10.76 25.38
C THR A 368 28.53 -11.19 23.92
N GLY A 369 29.50 -10.67 23.17
CA GLY A 369 29.68 -10.96 21.74
C GLY A 369 28.94 -10.02 20.80
N TRP A 370 28.36 -8.94 21.30
CA TRP A 370 27.73 -7.85 20.53
C TRP A 370 28.27 -6.49 20.96
N PRO A 371 28.36 -5.50 20.06
CA PRO A 371 28.63 -4.12 20.42
C PRO A 371 27.68 -3.63 21.52
N SER A 372 28.27 -3.12 22.61
CA SER A 372 27.52 -2.67 23.79
C SER A 372 27.85 -1.22 24.11
N PHE A 373 26.77 -0.44 24.37
CA PHE A 373 26.84 0.99 24.66
C PHE A 373 26.12 1.28 25.97
N PHE A 374 26.59 2.24 26.75
CA PHE A 374 25.90 2.61 27.98
C PHE A 374 24.95 3.83 27.79
N ASN A 375 25.06 4.56 26.65
CA ASN A 375 24.20 5.73 26.40
C ASN A 375 24.04 5.98 24.90
N PRO A 376 22.80 6.04 24.37
CA PRO A 376 22.53 6.48 23.00
C PRO A 376 22.59 8.02 22.89
N LEU A 377 22.68 8.55 21.68
CA LEU A 377 22.50 9.97 21.44
C LEU A 377 21.04 10.39 21.73
N PRO A 378 20.79 11.62 22.20
CA PRO A 378 19.46 12.07 22.54
C PRO A 378 18.48 11.96 21.36
N GLY A 379 17.32 11.31 21.58
CA GLY A 379 16.30 11.11 20.56
C GLY A 379 16.65 10.15 19.42
N ALA A 380 17.79 9.45 19.48
CA ALA A 380 18.27 8.60 18.42
C ALA A 380 17.58 7.23 18.35
N ILE A 381 17.07 6.77 19.48
CA ILE A 381 16.42 5.45 19.59
C ILE A 381 15.03 5.56 20.20
N SER A 382 14.22 4.51 19.99
CA SER A 382 12.97 4.25 20.71
C SER A 382 13.01 2.86 21.36
N GLU A 383 12.37 2.74 22.52
CA GLU A 383 12.31 1.51 23.31
C GLU A 383 10.90 0.91 23.26
N HIS A 384 10.80 -0.40 23.04
CA HIS A 384 9.54 -1.13 22.89
C HIS A 384 9.55 -2.40 23.71
N VAL A 385 8.43 -2.76 24.34
CA VAL A 385 8.32 -4.04 25.04
C VAL A 385 8.33 -5.18 24.04
N ASP A 386 9.27 -6.11 24.20
CA ASP A 386 9.36 -7.36 23.45
C ASP A 386 9.00 -8.54 24.36
N ALA A 387 7.86 -9.19 24.06
CA ALA A 387 7.38 -10.37 24.77
C ALA A 387 7.59 -11.68 23.98
N SER A 388 8.42 -11.66 22.94
CA SER A 388 8.69 -12.84 22.10
C SER A 388 9.50 -13.90 22.84
N HIS A 389 9.45 -15.13 22.35
CA HIS A 389 10.20 -16.28 22.86
C HIS A 389 10.00 -16.58 24.37
N GLY A 390 8.85 -16.17 24.95
CA GLY A 390 8.56 -16.38 26.38
C GLY A 390 9.39 -15.52 27.35
N MET A 391 10.12 -14.53 26.85
CA MET A 391 10.92 -13.57 27.62
C MET A 391 10.27 -12.18 27.56
N ARG A 392 10.48 -11.38 28.60
CA ARG A 392 10.11 -9.96 28.58
C ARG A 392 11.39 -9.11 28.53
N ARG A 393 11.64 -8.50 27.40
CA ARG A 393 12.80 -7.66 27.14
C ARG A 393 12.36 -6.27 26.67
N VAL A 394 13.30 -5.35 26.55
CA VAL A 394 13.06 -4.04 25.95
C VAL A 394 13.85 -3.97 24.64
N GLU A 395 13.12 -3.98 23.52
CA GLU A 395 13.67 -3.84 22.19
C GLU A 395 14.10 -2.40 21.94
N VAL A 396 15.22 -2.22 21.26
CA VAL A 396 15.75 -0.92 20.83
C VAL A 396 15.65 -0.82 19.32
N ARG A 397 14.99 0.27 18.86
CA ARG A 397 14.88 0.60 17.44
C ARG A 397 15.48 1.97 17.15
N SER A 398 15.91 2.19 15.91
CA SER A 398 16.24 3.53 15.44
C SER A 398 14.98 4.40 15.45
N ALA A 399 15.02 5.56 16.08
CA ALA A 399 13.88 6.48 16.09
C ALA A 399 13.56 7.07 14.71
N SER A 400 14.56 7.16 13.83
CA SER A 400 14.43 7.68 12.47
C SER A 400 13.83 6.67 11.51
N SER A 401 14.42 5.48 11.39
CA SER A 401 14.05 4.49 10.38
C SER A 401 13.12 3.39 10.90
N GLY A 402 13.00 3.24 12.23
CA GLY A 402 12.25 2.17 12.87
C GLY A 402 12.91 0.80 12.79
N ILE A 403 14.15 0.67 12.27
CA ILE A 403 14.83 -0.62 12.19
C ILE A 403 15.15 -1.17 13.59
N HIS A 404 15.01 -2.49 13.75
CA HIS A 404 15.45 -3.19 14.94
C HIS A 404 16.97 -3.11 15.08
N LEU A 405 17.44 -2.68 16.24
CA LEU A 405 18.88 -2.58 16.56
C LEU A 405 19.33 -3.67 17.52
N GLY A 406 18.52 -4.01 18.50
CA GLY A 406 18.86 -4.95 19.57
C GLY A 406 17.98 -4.77 20.80
N HIS A 407 18.55 -4.92 21.98
CA HIS A 407 17.82 -4.82 23.25
C HIS A 407 18.62 -4.04 24.29
N VAL A 408 17.94 -3.48 25.27
CA VAL A 408 18.55 -2.81 26.43
C VAL A 408 18.33 -3.61 27.70
N PHE A 409 19.36 -3.64 28.57
CA PHE A 409 19.41 -4.34 29.84
C PHE A 409 19.88 -3.39 30.94
N ASP A 410 19.58 -3.70 32.21
CA ASP A 410 19.93 -2.91 33.40
C ASP A 410 21.22 -3.41 34.08
N ASP A 411 22.17 -3.92 33.32
CA ASP A 411 23.43 -4.49 33.76
C ASP A 411 24.67 -3.78 33.17
N GLY A 412 24.52 -2.56 32.77
CA GLY A 412 25.57 -1.72 32.19
C GLY A 412 26.42 -0.97 33.25
N PRO A 413 27.49 -0.27 32.81
CA PRO A 413 28.31 0.54 33.68
C PRO A 413 27.63 1.88 34.07
N ALA A 414 28.18 2.52 35.10
CA ALA A 414 27.84 3.91 35.39
C ALA A 414 28.16 4.82 34.19
N PRO A 415 27.46 5.92 33.98
CA PRO A 415 26.49 6.54 34.88
C PRO A 415 25.03 6.06 34.70
N THR A 416 24.72 5.37 33.58
CA THR A 416 23.34 5.02 33.24
C THR A 416 22.91 3.67 33.81
N TYR A 417 23.82 2.81 34.08
CA TYR A 417 23.58 1.39 34.43
C TYR A 417 22.85 0.61 33.38
N LYS A 418 22.75 1.17 32.13
CA LYS A 418 22.14 0.54 30.97
C LYS A 418 23.21 -0.10 30.07
N ARG A 419 22.86 -1.23 29.48
CA ARG A 419 23.62 -1.85 28.42
C ARG A 419 22.75 -2.03 27.19
N TYR A 420 22.96 -1.18 26.19
CA TYR A 420 22.36 -1.30 24.85
C TYR A 420 23.18 -2.32 24.07
N CYS A 421 22.67 -3.55 23.99
CA CYS A 421 23.26 -4.68 23.27
C CYS A 421 22.75 -4.66 21.82
N ILE A 422 23.60 -4.24 20.90
CA ILE A 422 23.20 -3.87 19.55
C ILE A 422 23.81 -4.82 18.51
N ASN A 423 23.03 -5.24 17.52
CA ASN A 423 23.55 -6.01 16.39
C ASN A 423 24.54 -5.15 15.58
N GLY A 424 25.79 -5.58 15.48
CA GLY A 424 26.84 -4.84 14.79
C GLY A 424 26.57 -4.68 13.29
N ASN A 425 25.89 -5.65 12.68
CA ASN A 425 25.57 -5.64 11.25
C ASN A 425 24.53 -4.58 10.85
N VAL A 426 23.75 -4.04 11.78
CA VAL A 426 22.83 -2.93 11.53
C VAL A 426 23.34 -1.60 12.07
N LEU A 427 24.64 -1.48 12.23
CA LEU A 427 25.35 -0.24 12.52
C LEU A 427 26.38 0.05 11.41
N LYS A 428 26.45 1.29 10.96
CA LYS A 428 27.55 1.78 10.13
C LYS A 428 28.44 2.68 10.98
N PHE A 429 29.72 2.39 11.03
CA PHE A 429 30.69 3.25 11.72
C PHE A 429 31.17 4.37 10.81
N VAL A 430 31.21 5.58 11.36
CA VAL A 430 31.76 6.78 10.69
C VAL A 430 32.83 7.34 11.63
N PRO A 431 34.14 7.26 11.25
CA PRO A 431 35.18 7.82 12.08
C PRO A 431 35.06 9.35 12.17
N ASP A 432 35.48 9.91 13.30
CA ASP A 432 35.69 11.35 13.37
C ASP A 432 36.81 11.69 12.40
N SER A 433 36.59 12.70 11.54
CA SER A 433 37.69 13.20 10.71
C SER A 433 38.82 13.70 11.61
N ASP A 434 40.01 13.35 11.27
CA ASP A 434 41.19 13.96 11.91
C ASP A 434 41.06 15.49 11.77
N LYS A 435 41.01 16.16 12.92
CA LYS A 435 40.91 17.61 13.00
C LYS A 435 42.21 18.25 12.57
#